data_b84c864bcb0506c42f7345f0afed0544
#
_entry.id   b84c864bcb0506c42f7345f0afed0544
#
_cell.length_a   1.000
_cell.length_b   1.000
_cell.length_c   1.000
_cell.angle_alpha   90.00
_cell.angle_beta   90.00
_cell.angle_gamma   90.00
#
_symmetry.space_group_name_H-M   'P 1'
#
loop_
_entity.id
_entity.type
_entity.pdbx_description
1 polymer ?
#
loop_
_entity_poly.entity_id
_entity_poly.type
_entity_poly.pdbx_seq_one_letter_code
_entity_poly.pdbx_strand_id
1 'polypeptide(L)'
;MLVFMQITLAHIGARIGSRDDYEPSIQNYLERSSTVARCRTEAFRSEETFLDFLDKQQGRTPAIAVLLDSRGRQMSSEAFAAWLGARRDEGSQHIIFAVGPASGWSDAARKRAHLLLSFGQMTIAHALARLLMAEQIYRACTILTGHPYHSGH
;
A
#
# COMPACT_ATOMS: atom_id res chain seq x y z
N MET A 1 1.51 24.44 9.11
CA MET A 1 1.87 23.18 9.80
C MET A 1 1.86 22.03 8.82
N LEU A 2 3.00 21.39 8.66
CA LEU A 2 3.12 20.24 7.75
C LEU A 2 2.45 19.03 8.38
N VAL A 3 1.36 18.57 7.78
CA VAL A 3 0.73 17.30 8.15
C VAL A 3 1.37 16.21 7.31
N PHE A 4 2.12 15.32 7.95
CA PHE A 4 2.69 14.17 7.25
C PHE A 4 1.61 13.16 6.93
N MET A 5 1.56 12.77 5.66
CA MET A 5 0.75 11.65 5.23
C MET A 5 1.25 10.37 5.88
N GLN A 6 0.33 9.52 6.30
CA GLN A 6 0.65 8.18 6.78
C GLN A 6 0.33 7.15 5.72
N ILE A 7 1.20 6.18 5.55
CA ILE A 7 0.99 5.05 4.65
C ILE A 7 1.08 3.78 5.49
N THR A 8 0.05 2.95 5.41
CA THR A 8 0.03 1.63 6.03
C THR A 8 0.05 0.58 4.94
N LEU A 9 1.02 -0.31 4.99
CA LEU A 9 1.04 -1.52 4.18
C LEU A 9 0.43 -2.64 4.99
N ALA A 10 -0.81 -2.97 4.68
CA ALA A 10 -1.60 -3.97 5.39
C ALA A 10 -1.59 -5.29 4.64
N HIS A 11 -1.77 -6.39 5.37
CA HIS A 11 -1.98 -7.68 4.76
C HIS A 11 -2.97 -8.50 5.58
N ILE A 12 -3.68 -9.38 4.88
CA ILE A 12 -4.66 -10.30 5.46
C ILE A 12 -4.05 -11.68 5.47
N GLY A 13 -4.12 -12.35 6.61
CA GLY A 13 -3.69 -13.73 6.72
C GLY A 13 -2.70 -13.96 7.85
N ALA A 14 -1.92 -15.03 7.73
CA ALA A 14 -1.03 -15.49 8.77
C ALA A 14 -0.02 -14.42 9.19
N ARG A 15 0.31 -14.44 10.47
CA ARG A 15 1.41 -13.64 11.02
C ARG A 15 2.65 -13.83 10.16
N ILE A 16 3.39 -12.75 10.00
CA ILE A 16 4.74 -12.80 9.47
C ILE A 16 5.52 -13.75 10.38
N GLY A 17 5.80 -14.93 9.87
CA GLY A 17 6.58 -15.90 10.61
C GLY A 17 8.06 -15.58 10.54
N SER A 18 8.85 -16.24 11.38
CA SER A 18 10.30 -16.14 11.39
C SER A 18 10.96 -16.58 10.06
N ARG A 19 10.17 -17.06 9.10
CA ARG A 19 10.60 -17.50 7.77
C ARG A 19 10.31 -16.50 6.66
N ASP A 20 9.83 -15.30 6.98
CA ASP A 20 9.59 -14.28 5.98
C ASP A 20 10.91 -13.56 5.68
N ASP A 21 11.60 -14.04 4.68
CA ASP A 21 12.91 -13.50 4.26
C ASP A 21 12.81 -12.08 3.70
N TYR A 22 11.59 -11.61 3.38
CA TYR A 22 11.39 -10.29 2.77
C TYR A 22 11.14 -9.19 3.80
N GLU A 23 10.83 -9.53 5.04
CA GLU A 23 10.46 -8.52 6.03
C GLU A 23 11.53 -7.44 6.25
N PRO A 24 12.83 -7.77 6.37
CA PRO A 24 13.84 -6.73 6.48
C PRO A 24 13.87 -5.78 5.28
N SER A 25 13.68 -6.30 4.07
CA SER A 25 13.64 -5.47 2.86
C SER A 25 12.40 -4.58 2.83
N ILE A 26 11.25 -5.11 3.23
CA ILE A 26 10.01 -4.35 3.32
C ILE A 26 10.20 -3.18 4.29
N GLN A 27 10.71 -3.45 5.48
CA GLN A 27 10.94 -2.41 6.48
C GLN A 27 11.95 -1.37 5.99
N ASN A 28 12.97 -1.80 5.27
CA ASN A 28 13.98 -0.90 4.71
C ASN A 28 13.34 0.08 3.70
N TYR A 29 12.53 -0.41 2.77
CA TYR A 29 11.86 0.46 1.80
C TYR A 29 10.90 1.43 2.49
N LEU A 30 10.13 0.96 3.45
CA LEU A 30 9.18 1.81 4.17
C LEU A 30 9.88 2.88 4.99
N GLU A 31 10.98 2.53 5.65
CA GLU A 31 11.80 3.48 6.40
C GLU A 31 12.40 4.55 5.49
N ARG A 32 12.91 4.15 4.33
CA ARG A 32 13.47 5.09 3.36
C ARG A 32 12.41 5.99 2.72
N SER A 33 11.15 5.64 2.82
CA SER A 33 10.03 6.46 2.34
C SER A 33 9.63 7.57 3.32
N SER A 34 10.27 7.65 4.48
CA SER A 34 9.90 8.56 5.56
C SER A 34 10.01 10.05 5.20
N THR A 35 10.73 10.38 4.12
CA THR A 35 10.82 11.77 3.64
C THR A 35 9.50 12.30 3.07
N VAL A 36 8.61 11.40 2.65
CA VAL A 36 7.30 11.76 2.07
C VAL A 36 6.18 11.41 3.02
N ALA A 37 6.24 10.24 3.69
CA ALA A 37 5.17 9.75 4.52
C ALA A 37 5.70 8.87 5.64
N ARG A 38 4.98 8.84 6.75
CA ARG A 38 5.23 7.84 7.79
C ARG A 38 4.66 6.52 7.33
N CYS A 39 5.49 5.52 7.19
CA CYS A 39 5.09 4.21 6.68
C CYS A 39 5.19 3.16 7.77
N ARG A 40 4.17 2.31 7.85
CA ARG A 40 4.15 1.17 8.78
C ARG A 40 3.47 -0.02 8.14
N THR A 41 3.67 -1.19 8.73
CA THR A 41 2.97 -2.41 8.34
C THR A 41 1.91 -2.77 9.37
N GLU A 42 0.86 -3.46 8.94
CA GLU A 42 -0.20 -3.94 9.82
C GLU A 42 -0.73 -5.27 9.30
N ALA A 43 -0.91 -6.24 10.20
CA ALA A 43 -1.46 -7.55 9.87
C ALA A 43 -2.88 -7.68 10.41
N PHE A 44 -3.77 -8.26 9.60
CA PHE A 44 -5.16 -8.52 9.98
C PHE A 44 -5.45 -10.01 9.83
N ARG A 45 -6.16 -10.58 10.78
CA ARG A 45 -6.50 -12.00 10.77
C ARG A 45 -7.45 -12.37 9.64
N SER A 46 -8.33 -11.44 9.27
CA SER A 46 -9.36 -11.70 8.27
C SER A 46 -9.71 -10.41 7.53
N GLU A 47 -10.34 -10.58 6.38
CA GLU A 47 -10.89 -9.45 5.65
C GLU A 47 -11.92 -8.67 6.50
N GLU A 48 -12.73 -9.36 7.28
CA GLU A 48 -13.72 -8.74 8.16
C GLU A 48 -13.06 -7.79 9.16
N THR A 49 -11.99 -8.21 9.84
CA THR A 49 -11.29 -7.35 10.79
C THR A 49 -10.65 -6.15 10.09
N PHE A 50 -10.17 -6.35 8.87
CA PHE A 50 -9.62 -5.26 8.06
C PHE A 50 -10.69 -4.24 7.70
N LEU A 51 -11.86 -4.69 7.24
CA LEU A 51 -12.96 -3.78 6.89
C LEU A 51 -13.47 -3.02 8.12
N ASP A 52 -13.54 -3.68 9.27
CA ASP A 52 -13.88 -3.01 10.54
C ASP A 52 -12.86 -1.91 10.88
N PHE A 53 -11.57 -2.19 10.65
CA PHE A 53 -10.52 -1.19 10.83
C PHE A 53 -10.73 0.02 9.93
N LEU A 54 -11.05 -0.21 8.65
CA LEU A 54 -11.33 0.89 7.72
C LEU A 54 -12.53 1.72 8.20
N ASP A 55 -13.57 1.10 8.69
CA ASP A 55 -14.75 1.81 9.19
C ASP A 55 -14.42 2.68 10.40
N LYS A 56 -13.55 2.21 11.26
CA LYS A 56 -13.12 2.96 12.46
C LYS A 56 -12.15 4.11 12.13
N GLN A 57 -11.54 4.09 10.93
CA GLN A 57 -10.67 5.18 10.48
C GLN A 57 -11.46 6.36 9.90
N GLN A 58 -12.79 6.32 9.97
CA GLN A 58 -13.65 7.42 9.55
C GLN A 58 -13.69 8.51 10.61
N GLY A 59 -12.56 9.19 10.82
CA GLY A 59 -12.47 10.38 11.62
C GLY A 59 -12.73 11.62 10.76
N ARG A 60 -11.93 12.66 10.99
CA ARG A 60 -12.02 13.91 10.24
C ARG A 60 -11.68 13.72 8.77
N THR A 61 -10.76 12.80 8.46
CA THR A 61 -10.35 12.49 7.10
C THR A 61 -10.35 10.97 6.96
N PRO A 62 -11.29 10.41 6.21
CA PRO A 62 -11.32 8.95 5.99
C PRO A 62 -10.03 8.47 5.32
N ALA A 63 -9.56 7.28 5.70
CA ALA A 63 -8.41 6.66 5.06
C ALA A 63 -8.76 6.26 3.62
N ILE A 64 -7.79 6.43 2.72
CA ILE A 64 -7.90 5.96 1.34
C ILE A 64 -7.48 4.49 1.31
N ALA A 65 -8.35 3.61 0.87
CA ALA A 65 -8.09 2.18 0.79
C ALA A 65 -7.74 1.78 -0.63
N VAL A 66 -6.53 1.25 -0.80
CA VAL A 66 -6.04 0.68 -2.07
C VAL A 66 -5.86 -0.81 -1.86
N LEU A 67 -6.61 -1.62 -2.58
CA LEU A 67 -6.49 -3.08 -2.50
C LEU A 67 -5.71 -3.59 -3.70
N LEU A 68 -4.74 -4.47 -3.46
CA LEU A 68 -4.04 -5.18 -4.52
C LEU A 68 -4.95 -6.29 -5.04
N ASP A 69 -5.26 -6.25 -6.32
CA ASP A 69 -6.16 -7.21 -6.97
C ASP A 69 -5.75 -7.34 -8.42
N SER A 70 -5.58 -8.58 -8.91
CA SER A 70 -5.15 -8.83 -10.29
C SER A 70 -6.14 -8.27 -11.33
N ARG A 71 -7.37 -8.01 -10.93
CA ARG A 71 -8.41 -7.42 -11.79
C ARG A 71 -8.46 -5.90 -11.70
N GLY A 72 -7.55 -5.31 -10.92
CA GLY A 72 -7.51 -3.87 -10.74
C GLY A 72 -6.87 -3.13 -11.89
N ARG A 73 -6.73 -1.83 -11.68
CA ARG A 73 -6.11 -0.93 -12.64
C ARG A 73 -4.60 -1.14 -12.66
N GLN A 74 -4.04 -1.28 -13.85
CA GLN A 74 -2.59 -1.33 -14.04
C GLN A 74 -2.08 0.09 -14.27
N MET A 75 -0.98 0.42 -13.60
CA MET A 75 -0.35 1.73 -13.71
C MET A 75 1.14 1.56 -13.93
N SER A 76 1.74 2.51 -14.64
CA SER A 76 3.20 2.67 -14.61
C SER A 76 3.63 3.19 -13.24
N SER A 77 4.91 3.07 -12.91
CA SER A 77 5.43 3.64 -11.67
C SER A 77 5.26 5.15 -11.63
N GLU A 78 5.41 5.82 -12.78
CA GLU A 78 5.20 7.27 -12.90
C GLU A 78 3.73 7.63 -12.65
N ALA A 79 2.80 6.88 -13.20
CA ALA A 79 1.37 7.12 -12.97
C ALA A 79 0.99 6.87 -11.52
N PHE A 80 1.57 5.83 -10.90
CA PHE A 80 1.35 5.56 -9.48
C PHE A 80 1.90 6.68 -8.61
N ALA A 81 3.09 7.18 -8.91
CA ALA A 81 3.68 8.32 -8.20
C ALA A 81 2.79 9.56 -8.32
N ALA A 82 2.27 9.84 -9.51
CA ALA A 82 1.36 10.96 -9.74
C ALA A 82 0.06 10.81 -8.94
N TRP A 83 -0.47 9.57 -8.88
CA TRP A 83 -1.65 9.28 -8.07
C TRP A 83 -1.38 9.56 -6.59
N LEU A 84 -0.25 9.07 -6.07
CA LEU A 84 0.13 9.28 -4.67
C LEU A 84 0.32 10.78 -4.38
N GLY A 85 0.99 11.49 -5.25
CA GLY A 85 1.19 12.94 -5.13
C GLY A 85 -0.12 13.71 -5.10
N ALA A 86 -1.09 13.30 -5.93
CA ALA A 86 -2.42 13.91 -5.95
C ALA A 86 -3.16 13.69 -4.62
N ARG A 87 -3.04 12.50 -4.03
CA ARG A 87 -3.65 12.24 -2.70
C ARG A 87 -3.02 13.13 -1.63
N ARG A 88 -1.70 13.25 -1.66
CA ARG A 88 -0.99 14.15 -0.74
C ARG A 88 -1.46 15.60 -0.90
N ASP A 89 -1.55 16.07 -2.13
CA ASP A 89 -1.90 17.47 -2.44
C ASP A 89 -3.37 17.78 -2.11
N GLU A 90 -4.24 16.79 -2.14
CA GLU A 90 -5.63 16.89 -1.71
C GLU A 90 -5.79 16.92 -0.19
N GLY A 91 -4.70 16.69 0.56
CA GLY A 91 -4.74 16.65 2.01
C GLY A 91 -5.10 15.29 2.60
N SER A 92 -5.00 14.20 1.83
CA SER A 92 -5.22 12.85 2.36
C SER A 92 -4.17 12.56 3.43
N GLN A 93 -4.64 12.23 4.63
CA GLN A 93 -3.77 12.01 5.78
C GLN A 93 -3.34 10.56 5.95
N HIS A 94 -4.10 9.61 5.41
CA HIS A 94 -3.82 8.20 5.60
C HIS A 94 -4.21 7.41 4.34
N ILE A 95 -3.25 6.69 3.80
CA ILE A 95 -3.47 5.77 2.68
C ILE A 95 -3.08 4.37 3.14
N ILE A 96 -3.95 3.40 2.88
CA ILE A 96 -3.75 2.02 3.26
C ILE A 96 -3.66 1.18 1.98
N PHE A 97 -2.50 0.54 1.78
CA PHE A 97 -2.30 -0.41 0.69
C PHE A 97 -2.40 -1.81 1.29
N ALA A 98 -3.31 -2.62 0.80
CA ALA A 98 -3.60 -3.91 1.41
C ALA A 98 -3.43 -5.07 0.45
N VAL A 99 -2.67 -6.07 0.91
CA VAL A 99 -2.51 -7.36 0.22
C VAL A 99 -3.55 -8.32 0.80
N GLY A 100 -4.40 -8.86 -0.05
CA GLY A 100 -5.54 -9.63 0.36
C GLY A 100 -5.23 -11.08 0.80
N PRO A 101 -6.26 -11.78 1.23
CA PRO A 101 -6.12 -13.19 1.58
C PRO A 101 -5.78 -14.05 0.36
N ALA A 102 -5.27 -15.25 0.60
CA ALA A 102 -4.90 -16.19 -0.46
C ALA A 102 -6.07 -16.49 -1.42
N SER A 103 -7.30 -16.45 -0.92
CA SER A 103 -8.52 -16.66 -1.72
C SER A 103 -8.96 -15.42 -2.52
N GLY A 104 -8.26 -14.30 -2.37
CA GLY A 104 -8.62 -13.03 -3.00
C GLY A 104 -9.63 -12.22 -2.18
N TRP A 105 -9.86 -11.00 -2.60
CA TRP A 105 -10.81 -10.10 -1.94
C TRP A 105 -12.24 -10.46 -2.29
N SER A 106 -13.16 -10.27 -1.36
CA SER A 106 -14.60 -10.38 -1.63
C SER A 106 -15.11 -9.19 -2.44
N ASP A 107 -16.32 -9.33 -3.00
CA ASP A 107 -16.97 -8.21 -3.68
C ASP A 107 -17.23 -7.03 -2.74
N ALA A 108 -17.57 -7.32 -1.49
CA ALA A 108 -17.78 -6.29 -0.48
C ALA A 108 -16.50 -5.48 -0.23
N ALA A 109 -15.36 -6.14 -0.13
CA ALA A 109 -14.07 -5.46 0.04
C ALA A 109 -13.74 -4.61 -1.18
N ARG A 110 -13.95 -5.14 -2.40
CA ARG A 110 -13.69 -4.40 -3.63
C ARG A 110 -14.53 -3.14 -3.73
N LYS A 111 -15.79 -3.21 -3.33
CA LYS A 111 -16.68 -2.04 -3.32
C LYS A 111 -16.25 -0.97 -2.33
N ARG A 112 -15.58 -1.39 -1.27
CA ARG A 112 -15.07 -0.50 -0.22
C ARG A 112 -13.81 0.23 -0.63
N ALA A 113 -13.09 -0.28 -1.64
CA ALA A 113 -11.80 0.28 -2.06
C ALA A 113 -12.00 1.59 -2.84
N HIS A 114 -11.07 2.52 -2.63
CA HIS A 114 -10.98 3.73 -3.44
C HIS A 114 -10.21 3.44 -4.74
N LEU A 115 -9.36 2.43 -4.72
CA LEU A 115 -8.60 2.00 -5.89
C LEU A 115 -8.31 0.51 -5.77
N LEU A 116 -8.53 -0.22 -6.85
CA LEU A 116 -8.02 -1.57 -7.02
C LEU A 116 -6.79 -1.49 -7.90
N LEU A 117 -5.64 -1.91 -7.38
CA LEU A 117 -4.36 -1.79 -8.06
C LEU A 117 -3.83 -3.17 -8.43
N SER A 118 -3.45 -3.34 -9.70
CA SER A 118 -2.95 -4.62 -10.22
C SER A 118 -1.49 -4.51 -10.64
N PHE A 119 -0.70 -5.51 -10.27
CA PHE A 119 0.65 -5.72 -10.79
C PHE A 119 0.67 -6.59 -12.05
N GLY A 120 -0.49 -6.88 -12.61
CA GLY A 120 -0.64 -7.72 -13.80
C GLY A 120 -1.54 -8.92 -13.53
N GLN A 121 -1.67 -9.78 -14.55
CA GLN A 121 -2.58 -10.92 -14.49
C GLN A 121 -2.01 -12.14 -13.77
N MET A 122 -0.69 -12.18 -13.60
CA MET A 122 -0.04 -13.29 -12.91
C MET A 122 -0.38 -13.32 -11.43
N THR A 123 -0.55 -14.51 -10.88
CA THR A 123 -0.69 -14.69 -9.43
C THR A 123 0.68 -14.55 -8.78
N ILE A 124 0.77 -13.66 -7.80
CA ILE A 124 2.01 -13.37 -7.10
C ILE A 124 1.88 -13.88 -5.67
N ALA A 125 2.93 -14.55 -5.19
CA ALA A 125 2.97 -15.00 -3.80
C ALA A 125 2.74 -13.83 -2.85
N HIS A 126 1.98 -14.08 -1.79
CA HIS A 126 1.55 -13.05 -0.83
C HIS A 126 2.73 -12.23 -0.28
N ALA A 127 3.79 -12.89 0.20
CA ALA A 127 4.96 -12.21 0.74
C ALA A 127 5.67 -11.37 -0.33
N LEU A 128 5.75 -11.87 -1.56
CA LEU A 128 6.37 -11.15 -2.66
C LEU A 128 5.53 -9.93 -3.06
N ALA A 129 4.21 -10.05 -3.05
CA ALA A 129 3.33 -8.91 -3.33
C ALA A 129 3.53 -7.78 -2.31
N ARG A 130 3.74 -8.12 -1.04
CA ARG A 130 4.08 -7.16 0.00
C ARG A 130 5.40 -6.43 -0.31
N LEU A 131 6.41 -7.18 -0.71
CA LEU A 131 7.71 -6.60 -1.06
C LEU A 131 7.60 -5.68 -2.28
N LEU A 132 6.90 -6.14 -3.33
CA LEU A 132 6.67 -5.32 -4.52
C LEU A 132 5.96 -4.02 -4.19
N MET A 133 4.94 -4.08 -3.33
CA MET A 133 4.21 -2.87 -2.93
C MET A 133 5.11 -1.91 -2.14
N ALA A 134 5.88 -2.43 -1.21
CA ALA A 134 6.83 -1.61 -0.43
C ALA A 134 7.85 -0.92 -1.35
N GLU A 135 8.38 -1.63 -2.33
CA GLU A 135 9.33 -1.08 -3.30
C GLU A 135 8.67 0.00 -4.16
N GLN A 136 7.44 -0.21 -4.63
CA GLN A 136 6.73 0.78 -5.43
C GLN A 136 6.34 2.02 -4.62
N ILE A 137 6.00 1.86 -3.35
CA ILE A 137 5.78 3.02 -2.46
C ILE A 137 7.07 3.84 -2.36
N TYR A 138 8.20 3.19 -2.12
CA TYR A 138 9.48 3.88 -2.06
C TYR A 138 9.82 4.55 -3.40
N ARG A 139 9.66 3.82 -4.52
CA ARG A 139 9.90 4.37 -5.86
C ARG A 139 9.04 5.61 -6.13
N ALA A 140 7.77 5.57 -5.78
CA ALA A 140 6.88 6.72 -5.91
C ALA A 140 7.38 7.92 -5.10
N CYS A 141 7.82 7.68 -3.87
CA CYS A 141 8.39 8.74 -3.03
C CYS A 141 9.64 9.35 -3.67
N THR A 142 10.51 8.55 -4.28
CA THR A 142 11.70 9.05 -4.96
C THR A 142 11.34 9.89 -6.18
N ILE A 143 10.33 9.47 -6.95
CA ILE A 143 9.85 10.23 -8.10
C ILE A 143 9.31 11.59 -7.65
N LEU A 144 8.52 11.60 -6.58
CA LEU A 144 7.91 12.83 -6.04
C LEU A 144 8.94 13.83 -5.50
N THR A 145 10.10 13.35 -5.03
CA THR A 145 11.13 14.20 -4.43
C THR A 145 12.31 14.46 -5.36
N GLY A 146 12.28 13.94 -6.59
CA GLY A 146 13.38 14.13 -7.54
C GLY A 146 14.64 13.32 -7.24
N HIS A 147 14.53 12.32 -6.38
CA HIS A 147 15.66 11.43 -6.06
C HIS A 147 15.99 10.53 -7.27
N PRO A 148 17.28 10.24 -7.56
CA PRO A 148 17.67 9.52 -8.79
C PRO A 148 17.39 8.03 -8.81
N TYR A 149 16.81 7.45 -7.78
CA TYR A 149 16.55 6.01 -7.69
C TYR A 149 15.84 5.45 -8.94
N HIS A 150 14.77 6.11 -9.37
CA HIS A 150 13.97 5.65 -10.51
C HIS A 150 14.69 5.86 -11.85
N SER A 151 15.46 6.92 -11.98
CA SER A 151 16.11 7.28 -13.24
C SER A 151 17.24 6.32 -13.64
N GLY A 152 17.76 5.52 -12.71
CA GLY A 152 18.77 4.52 -12.97
C GLY A 152 18.22 3.17 -13.41
N HIS A 153 16.91 3.04 -13.53
CA HIS A 153 16.26 1.77 -13.83
C HIS A 153 15.32 1.92 -15.03
#